data_ce84cb14a18836643df7f4d1462c11e0
#
_entry.id   ce84cb14a18836643df7f4d1462c11e0
#
_cell.length_a   1.000
_cell.length_b   1.000
_cell.length_c   1.000
_cell.angle_alpha   90.00
_cell.angle_beta   90.00
_cell.angle_gamma   90.00
#
_symmetry.space_group_name_H-M   'P 1'
#
loop_
_entity.id
_entity.type
_entity.pdbx_description
1 polymer ?
#
loop_
_entity_poly.entity_id
_entity_poly.type
_entity_poly.pdbx_seq_one_letter_code
_entity_poly.pdbx_strand_id
1 'polypeptide(L)'
;MLLNRLRENLDFSHIYGHHLNFFFKSKSFQLEPIIKKKLFPKIELGDFVIKLADKKSELNKAQALRYSIFYKEKKAKSTFQKKITRLDYDKIDKFADHLIVIDKKRRGIKNKVVGTYRLIRGDIASRFGGFYTSSEFDLTNILNSYNHKKILELGRSCVHKDYRNGTIMNLLWKAIAEYIKLYDIKVLLGCAIFQGTNVQKLSKELSYLRSNFSLPDEISVKSLVNSNYPVYNRNNLNESGLRIFVKLPPLIKGYLRVGGRVSDGFFIDYDFNTIDLCVVVQTENIDKKYKNKFLN
;
A
#
# COMPACT_ATOMS: atom_id res chain seq x y z
N MET A 1 16.43 -8.13 39.95
CA MET A 1 17.73 -7.55 39.52
C MET A 1 18.10 -7.94 38.08
N LEU A 2 17.19 -8.50 37.27
CA LEU A 2 17.41 -8.92 35.86
C LEU A 2 16.62 -8.15 34.83
N LEU A 3 15.74 -7.25 35.24
CA LEU A 3 14.86 -6.47 34.37
C LEU A 3 15.37 -5.07 33.99
N ASN A 4 16.50 -4.63 34.58
CA ASN A 4 17.10 -3.32 34.31
C ASN A 4 18.28 -3.35 33.31
N ARG A 5 18.73 -4.52 32.83
CA ARG A 5 19.87 -4.64 31.88
C ARG A 5 19.50 -4.74 30.40
N LEU A 6 18.19 -4.66 30.04
CA LEU A 6 17.75 -4.70 28.64
C LEU A 6 17.31 -3.33 28.09
N ARG A 7 17.58 -2.24 28.84
CA ARG A 7 17.23 -0.87 28.42
C ARG A 7 18.36 -0.06 27.78
N GLU A 8 19.60 -0.56 27.76
CA GLU A 8 20.77 0.28 27.41
C GLU A 8 21.44 -0.01 26.07
N ASN A 9 20.85 -0.76 25.15
CA ASN A 9 21.49 -0.99 23.85
C ASN A 9 20.53 -0.93 22.66
N LEU A 10 19.79 0.17 22.51
CA LEU A 10 19.21 0.56 21.22
C LEU A 10 19.11 2.10 21.18
N ASP A 11 20.26 2.72 20.94
CA ASP A 11 20.34 4.16 20.63
C ASP A 11 19.87 4.36 19.18
N PHE A 12 18.62 4.80 19.02
CA PHE A 12 18.02 5.19 17.75
C PHE A 12 18.07 6.71 17.52
N SER A 13 18.96 7.45 18.21
CA SER A 13 19.01 8.92 18.17
C SER A 13 19.50 9.51 16.85
N HIS A 14 20.07 8.74 15.93
CA HIS A 14 20.70 9.27 14.72
C HIS A 14 19.88 9.21 13.42
N ILE A 15 18.64 8.70 13.43
CA ILE A 15 17.81 8.60 12.20
C ILE A 15 16.54 9.46 12.25
N TYR A 16 16.13 9.99 13.40
CA TYR A 16 14.87 10.73 13.59
C TYR A 16 15.03 12.08 14.30
N GLY A 17 16.12 12.79 14.05
CA GLY A 17 16.24 14.19 14.48
C GLY A 17 15.38 15.10 13.61
N HIS A 18 14.35 15.68 14.17
CA HIS A 18 13.68 16.98 13.95
C HIS A 18 12.18 17.04 13.72
N HIS A 19 11.43 15.95 13.52
CA HIS A 19 9.97 16.08 13.33
C HIS A 19 9.07 15.35 14.34
N LEU A 20 9.61 14.72 15.39
CA LEU A 20 8.82 13.95 16.38
C LEU A 20 8.35 14.76 17.61
N ASN A 21 8.75 16.03 17.77
CA ASN A 21 8.45 16.81 18.98
C ASN A 21 7.08 17.52 18.96
N PHE A 22 6.26 17.39 17.92
CA PHE A 22 4.99 18.11 17.83
C PHE A 22 3.78 17.32 18.33
N PHE A 23 3.89 16.01 18.59
CA PHE A 23 2.74 15.17 18.95
C PHE A 23 2.68 14.68 20.40
N PHE A 24 3.64 15.02 21.26
CA PHE A 24 3.59 14.60 22.68
C PHE A 24 3.38 15.79 23.62
N LYS A 25 2.27 16.53 23.47
CA LYS A 25 1.72 17.34 24.56
C LYS A 25 0.47 16.70 25.11
N SER A 26 0.63 16.07 26.25
CA SER A 26 -0.35 15.71 27.28
C SER A 26 -1.82 15.97 26.96
N LYS A 27 -2.57 14.93 26.59
CA LYS A 27 -3.98 14.81 26.95
C LYS A 27 -4.16 13.49 27.70
N SER A 28 -4.78 13.60 28.87
CA SER A 28 -5.23 12.52 29.74
C SER A 28 -5.68 11.29 28.93
N PHE A 29 -5.20 10.11 29.32
CA PHE A 29 -5.66 8.82 28.83
C PHE A 29 -7.15 8.64 29.20
N GLN A 30 -8.04 9.28 28.45
CA GLN A 30 -9.43 8.85 28.39
C GLN A 30 -9.43 7.59 27.52
N LEU A 31 -9.90 6.49 28.09
CA LEU A 31 -10.23 5.27 27.35
C LEU A 31 -11.23 5.64 26.25
N GLU A 32 -10.71 6.00 25.08
CA GLU A 32 -11.57 6.25 23.92
C GLU A 32 -12.29 4.95 23.54
N PRO A 33 -13.55 5.05 23.09
CA PRO A 33 -14.36 3.89 22.80
C PRO A 33 -13.63 2.97 21.82
N ILE A 34 -13.60 1.67 22.16
CA ILE A 34 -13.14 0.60 21.26
C ILE A 34 -13.80 0.84 19.92
N ILE A 35 -13.00 1.10 18.87
CA ILE A 35 -13.55 1.30 17.53
C ILE A 35 -14.30 0.02 17.16
N LYS A 36 -15.63 0.08 17.17
CA LYS A 36 -16.45 -1.05 16.72
C LYS A 36 -16.10 -1.34 15.28
N LYS A 37 -15.40 -2.46 15.05
CA LYS A 37 -15.10 -2.94 13.72
C LYS A 37 -16.42 -3.30 13.04
N LYS A 38 -16.75 -2.61 11.93
CA LYS A 38 -17.92 -2.96 11.14
C LYS A 38 -17.75 -4.35 10.54
N LEU A 39 -18.83 -5.11 10.47
CA LEU A 39 -18.79 -6.44 9.87
C LEU A 39 -18.59 -6.31 8.35
N PHE A 40 -17.44 -6.77 7.87
CA PHE A 40 -17.18 -6.83 6.44
C PHE A 40 -17.81 -8.11 5.87
N PRO A 41 -18.59 -8.03 4.77
CA PRO A 41 -19.27 -9.17 4.21
C PRO A 41 -18.25 -10.16 3.61
N LYS A 42 -18.50 -11.45 3.84
CA LYS A 42 -17.84 -12.51 3.08
C LYS A 42 -18.45 -12.54 1.68
N ILE A 43 -17.63 -12.38 0.65
CA ILE A 43 -18.05 -12.41 -0.75
C ILE A 43 -17.66 -13.74 -1.34
N GLU A 44 -18.61 -14.47 -1.90
CA GLU A 44 -18.36 -15.72 -2.64
C GLU A 44 -18.62 -15.49 -4.13
N LEU A 45 -17.66 -15.89 -4.96
CA LEU A 45 -17.77 -15.82 -6.41
C LEU A 45 -17.15 -17.07 -7.03
N GLY A 46 -17.99 -18.00 -7.46
CA GLY A 46 -17.56 -19.31 -7.95
C GLY A 46 -16.74 -20.05 -6.88
N ASP A 47 -15.52 -20.38 -7.24
CA ASP A 47 -14.62 -21.11 -6.36
C ASP A 47 -13.84 -20.21 -5.38
N PHE A 48 -13.99 -18.90 -5.48
CA PHE A 48 -13.26 -17.94 -4.67
C PHE A 48 -14.09 -17.43 -3.51
N VAL A 49 -13.43 -17.25 -2.37
CA VAL A 49 -13.95 -16.57 -1.20
C VAL A 49 -13.08 -15.35 -0.91
N ILE A 50 -13.70 -14.19 -0.80
CA ILE A 50 -13.05 -12.95 -0.43
C ILE A 50 -13.55 -12.51 0.94
N LYS A 51 -12.65 -12.22 1.86
CA LYS A 51 -12.99 -11.78 3.22
C LYS A 51 -11.83 -11.03 3.86
N LEU A 52 -12.07 -10.39 4.98
CA LEU A 52 -10.99 -9.98 5.88
C LEU A 52 -10.50 -11.21 6.67
N ALA A 53 -9.19 -11.33 6.87
CA ALA A 53 -8.62 -12.34 7.75
C ALA A 53 -9.05 -12.05 9.20
N ASP A 54 -9.77 -12.98 9.81
CA ASP A 54 -10.30 -12.88 11.18
C ASP A 54 -9.54 -13.76 12.17
N LYS A 55 -8.73 -14.70 11.66
CA LYS A 55 -7.94 -15.64 12.45
C LYS A 55 -6.44 -15.44 12.18
N LYS A 56 -5.62 -15.62 13.22
CA LYS A 56 -4.16 -15.59 13.09
C LYS A 56 -3.64 -16.55 12.01
N SER A 57 -4.27 -17.71 11.85
CA SER A 57 -3.91 -18.69 10.81
C SER A 57 -4.14 -18.16 9.39
N GLU A 58 -5.17 -17.34 9.17
CA GLU A 58 -5.45 -16.71 7.88
C GLU A 58 -4.48 -15.56 7.60
N LEU A 59 -4.19 -14.74 8.62
CA LEU A 59 -3.15 -13.71 8.53
C LEU A 59 -1.80 -14.34 8.18
N ASN A 60 -1.40 -15.42 8.86
CA ASN A 60 -0.16 -16.12 8.55
C ASN A 60 -0.11 -16.65 7.10
N LYS A 61 -1.25 -17.09 6.54
CA LYS A 61 -1.34 -17.52 5.15
C LYS A 61 -1.16 -16.35 4.17
N ALA A 62 -1.74 -15.17 4.46
CA ALA A 62 -1.51 -13.96 3.68
C ALA A 62 -0.04 -13.53 3.75
N GLN A 63 0.56 -13.52 4.94
CA GLN A 63 1.98 -13.22 5.15
C GLN A 63 2.92 -14.21 4.45
N ALA A 64 2.55 -15.50 4.40
CA ALA A 64 3.31 -16.51 3.66
C ALA A 64 3.24 -16.30 2.14
N LEU A 65 2.08 -15.89 1.60
CA LEU A 65 1.95 -15.50 0.20
C LEU A 65 2.83 -14.28 -0.11
N ARG A 66 2.79 -13.24 0.72
CA ARG A 66 3.64 -12.04 0.60
C ARG A 66 5.11 -12.41 0.61
N TYR A 67 5.54 -13.26 1.56
CA TYR A 67 6.93 -13.73 1.64
C TYR A 67 7.36 -14.45 0.36
N SER A 68 6.53 -15.32 -0.17
CA SER A 68 6.82 -16.03 -1.41
C SER A 68 7.04 -15.08 -2.59
N ILE A 69 6.24 -14.02 -2.67
CA ILE A 69 6.31 -13.05 -3.77
C ILE A 69 7.45 -12.06 -3.55
N PHE A 70 7.50 -11.37 -2.40
CA PHE A 70 8.48 -10.30 -2.20
C PHE A 70 9.91 -10.84 -2.07
N TYR A 71 10.12 -11.88 -1.28
CA TYR A 71 11.48 -12.33 -0.95
C TYR A 71 11.98 -13.46 -1.86
N LYS A 72 11.11 -14.39 -2.27
CA LYS A 72 11.56 -15.48 -3.17
C LYS A 72 11.51 -15.08 -4.64
N GLU A 73 10.41 -14.45 -5.09
CA GLU A 73 10.24 -14.09 -6.50
C GLU A 73 10.91 -12.75 -6.82
N LYS A 74 10.63 -11.68 -6.04
CA LYS A 74 11.10 -10.31 -6.29
C LYS A 74 12.47 -10.02 -5.68
N LYS A 75 13.04 -10.96 -4.90
CA LYS A 75 14.40 -10.85 -4.33
C LYS A 75 14.61 -9.68 -3.39
N ALA A 76 13.57 -9.23 -2.67
CA ALA A 76 13.69 -8.28 -1.57
C ALA A 76 14.65 -8.82 -0.49
N LYS A 77 15.33 -7.94 0.23
CA LYS A 77 16.19 -8.33 1.34
C LYS A 77 15.35 -8.85 2.50
N SER A 78 15.67 -10.03 2.98
CA SER A 78 14.95 -10.68 4.06
C SER A 78 15.77 -10.71 5.35
N THR A 79 15.15 -10.32 6.46
CA THR A 79 15.78 -10.51 7.78
C THR A 79 15.89 -11.98 8.12
N PHE A 80 16.78 -12.33 9.06
CA PHE A 80 16.96 -13.71 9.53
C PHE A 80 15.63 -14.32 10.04
N GLN A 81 14.88 -13.57 10.83
CA GLN A 81 13.58 -14.00 11.35
C GLN A 81 12.56 -14.30 10.24
N LYS A 82 12.47 -13.45 9.21
CA LYS A 82 11.59 -13.69 8.07
C LYS A 82 12.02 -14.91 7.25
N LYS A 83 13.33 -15.19 7.15
CA LYS A 83 13.85 -16.40 6.49
C LYS A 83 13.42 -17.68 7.22
N ILE A 84 13.48 -17.70 8.55
CA ILE A 84 13.06 -18.84 9.37
C ILE A 84 11.56 -19.04 9.30
N THR A 85 10.78 -17.98 9.59
CA THR A 85 9.33 -18.05 9.67
C THR A 85 8.67 -18.22 8.29
N ARG A 86 9.35 -17.75 7.22
CA ARG A 86 8.81 -17.64 5.85
C ARG A 86 7.53 -16.82 5.79
N LEU A 87 7.44 -15.79 6.65
CA LEU A 87 6.33 -14.84 6.71
C LEU A 87 6.87 -13.43 6.46
N ASP A 88 6.17 -12.65 5.62
CA ASP A 88 6.36 -11.21 5.56
C ASP A 88 5.45 -10.56 6.59
N TYR A 89 6.05 -9.98 7.62
CA TYR A 89 5.32 -9.25 8.67
C TYR A 89 6.10 -8.03 9.11
N ASP A 90 5.36 -7.05 9.58
CA ASP A 90 5.85 -5.85 10.25
C ASP A 90 4.90 -5.46 11.41
N LYS A 91 5.27 -4.40 12.14
CA LYS A 91 4.47 -3.91 13.28
C LYS A 91 3.06 -3.47 12.89
N ILE A 92 2.87 -3.02 11.66
CA ILE A 92 1.58 -2.52 11.14
C ILE A 92 0.57 -3.66 10.97
N ASP A 93 1.03 -4.88 10.66
CA ASP A 93 0.15 -6.03 10.47
C ASP A 93 -0.75 -6.34 11.68
N LYS A 94 -0.36 -5.87 12.89
CA LYS A 94 -1.13 -6.13 14.13
C LYS A 94 -2.43 -5.36 14.21
N PHE A 95 -2.53 -4.21 13.52
CA PHE A 95 -3.70 -3.34 13.59
C PHE A 95 -4.35 -3.07 12.23
N ALA A 96 -3.70 -3.49 11.14
CA ALA A 96 -4.25 -3.43 9.80
C ALA A 96 -5.33 -4.50 9.57
N ASP A 97 -6.26 -4.22 8.67
CA ASP A 97 -7.14 -5.22 8.09
C ASP A 97 -6.44 -5.92 6.92
N HIS A 98 -6.60 -7.23 6.82
CA HIS A 98 -5.97 -8.02 5.77
C HIS A 98 -7.05 -8.66 4.89
N LEU A 99 -7.23 -8.12 3.70
CA LEU A 99 -8.10 -8.69 2.70
C LEU A 99 -7.43 -9.92 2.07
N ILE A 100 -8.15 -11.04 2.00
CA ILE A 100 -7.66 -12.29 1.44
C ILE A 100 -8.64 -12.86 0.42
N VAL A 101 -8.08 -13.44 -0.64
CA VAL A 101 -8.82 -14.27 -1.60
C VAL A 101 -8.38 -15.72 -1.45
N ILE A 102 -9.34 -16.60 -1.18
CA ILE A 102 -9.14 -18.02 -0.95
C ILE A 102 -9.72 -18.78 -2.14
N ASP A 103 -8.94 -19.67 -2.75
CA ASP A 103 -9.42 -20.64 -3.74
C ASP A 103 -9.84 -21.93 -3.05
N LYS A 104 -11.14 -22.26 -3.09
CA LYS A 104 -11.72 -23.47 -2.48
C LYS A 104 -11.24 -24.76 -3.18
N LYS A 105 -10.99 -24.71 -4.49
CA LYS A 105 -10.56 -25.85 -5.31
C LYS A 105 -9.09 -26.22 -5.16
N ARG A 106 -8.28 -25.39 -4.55
CA ARG A 106 -6.85 -25.65 -4.34
C ARG A 106 -6.63 -26.79 -3.34
N ARG A 107 -6.93 -28.02 -3.80
CA ARG A 107 -6.83 -29.25 -2.99
C ARG A 107 -5.36 -29.61 -2.74
N GLY A 108 -5.09 -30.31 -1.62
CA GLY A 108 -3.75 -30.77 -1.26
C GLY A 108 -2.74 -29.67 -0.88
N ILE A 109 -3.07 -28.40 -1.08
CA ILE A 109 -2.19 -27.26 -0.77
C ILE A 109 -2.62 -26.64 0.54
N LYS A 110 -1.68 -26.60 1.50
CA LYS A 110 -1.91 -26.07 2.85
C LYS A 110 -2.29 -24.56 2.82
N ASN A 111 -1.71 -23.78 1.90
CA ASN A 111 -2.05 -22.37 1.73
C ASN A 111 -2.95 -22.18 0.50
N LYS A 112 -4.23 -21.91 0.73
CA LYS A 112 -5.24 -21.63 -0.31
C LYS A 112 -5.41 -20.13 -0.59
N VAL A 113 -4.70 -19.24 0.10
CA VAL A 113 -4.74 -17.80 -0.16
C VAL A 113 -3.97 -17.53 -1.45
N VAL A 114 -4.65 -16.95 -2.43
CA VAL A 114 -4.13 -16.66 -3.78
C VAL A 114 -4.04 -15.17 -4.09
N GLY A 115 -4.63 -14.34 -3.24
CA GLY A 115 -4.53 -12.88 -3.32
C GLY A 115 -4.66 -12.24 -1.94
N THR A 116 -4.01 -11.11 -1.73
CA THR A 116 -4.11 -10.33 -0.49
C THR A 116 -3.86 -8.85 -0.72
N TYR A 117 -4.47 -8.01 0.13
CA TYR A 117 -4.20 -6.59 0.32
C TYR A 117 -4.18 -6.27 1.82
N ARG A 118 -3.29 -5.38 2.24
CA ARG A 118 -3.30 -4.78 3.57
C ARG A 118 -4.03 -3.45 3.52
N LEU A 119 -4.98 -3.25 4.41
CA LEU A 119 -5.84 -2.08 4.49
C LEU A 119 -5.61 -1.39 5.83
N ILE A 120 -5.21 -0.11 5.80
CA ILE A 120 -4.93 0.66 7.02
C ILE A 120 -5.79 1.92 6.97
N ARG A 121 -6.83 1.98 7.82
CA ARG A 121 -7.62 3.21 7.95
C ARG A 121 -6.85 4.27 8.71
N GLY A 122 -7.05 5.54 8.35
CA GLY A 122 -6.34 6.64 8.97
C GLY A 122 -6.69 6.87 10.45
N ASP A 123 -7.92 6.50 10.89
CA ASP A 123 -8.29 6.53 12.30
C ASP A 123 -7.54 5.46 13.14
N ILE A 124 -7.10 4.40 12.50
CA ILE A 124 -6.24 3.39 13.11
C ILE A 124 -4.78 3.84 13.01
N ALA A 125 -4.32 4.26 11.83
CA ALA A 125 -2.95 4.72 11.61
C ALA A 125 -2.55 5.80 12.62
N SER A 126 -3.42 6.80 12.86
CA SER A 126 -3.15 7.90 13.80
C SER A 126 -2.90 7.46 15.26
N ARG A 127 -3.36 6.27 15.64
CA ARG A 127 -3.18 5.70 16.98
C ARG A 127 -1.94 4.81 17.10
N PHE A 128 -1.47 4.24 16.01
CA PHE A 128 -0.45 3.20 16.01
C PHE A 128 0.81 3.58 15.22
N GLY A 129 1.13 4.87 15.10
CA GLY A 129 2.39 5.35 14.55
C GLY A 129 2.37 5.71 13.06
N GLY A 130 1.18 5.93 12.49
CA GLY A 130 1.01 6.46 11.14
C GLY A 130 0.83 5.38 10.06
N PHE A 131 0.77 5.85 8.82
CA PHE A 131 0.75 5.01 7.64
C PHE A 131 2.14 4.45 7.33
N TYR A 132 2.20 3.32 6.61
CA TYR A 132 3.46 2.85 6.04
C TYR A 132 4.05 3.89 5.07
N THR A 133 3.20 4.44 4.22
CA THR A 133 3.58 5.45 3.21
C THR A 133 4.24 6.68 3.84
N SER A 134 3.93 7.02 5.11
CA SER A 134 4.55 8.14 5.82
C SER A 134 6.05 7.94 6.11
N SER A 135 6.57 6.71 5.97
CA SER A 135 8.02 6.47 6.08
C SER A 135 8.81 6.87 4.84
N GLU A 136 8.13 7.11 3.72
CA GLU A 136 8.73 7.38 2.42
C GLU A 136 8.28 8.74 1.84
N PHE A 137 7.08 9.19 2.22
CA PHE A 137 6.43 10.39 1.67
C PHE A 137 5.81 11.28 2.75
N ASP A 138 5.88 12.59 2.53
CA ASP A 138 5.16 13.58 3.33
C ASP A 138 3.68 13.59 2.94
N LEU A 139 2.83 13.16 3.85
CA LEU A 139 1.38 13.11 3.69
C LEU A 139 0.65 14.30 4.33
N THR A 140 1.36 15.33 4.79
CA THR A 140 0.81 16.45 5.58
C THR A 140 -0.39 17.09 4.89
N ASN A 141 -0.32 17.38 3.59
CA ASN A 141 -1.42 18.02 2.86
C ASN A 141 -2.66 17.13 2.79
N ILE A 142 -2.50 15.82 2.58
CA ILE A 142 -3.62 14.88 2.60
C ILE A 142 -4.24 14.81 4.00
N LEU A 143 -3.42 14.72 5.05
CA LEU A 143 -3.89 14.61 6.43
C LEU A 143 -4.59 15.88 6.92
N ASN A 144 -4.23 17.04 6.39
CA ASN A 144 -4.89 18.32 6.67
C ASN A 144 -6.19 18.49 5.86
N SER A 145 -6.23 17.98 4.62
CA SER A 145 -7.38 18.15 3.72
C SER A 145 -8.52 17.17 4.01
N TYR A 146 -8.24 16.04 4.63
CA TYR A 146 -9.23 14.98 4.86
C TYR A 146 -9.29 14.52 6.32
N ASN A 147 -10.51 14.25 6.80
CA ASN A 147 -10.69 13.57 8.07
C ASN A 147 -10.00 12.20 8.04
N HIS A 148 -9.20 11.88 9.05
CA HIS A 148 -8.46 10.61 9.15
C HIS A 148 -9.36 9.37 8.94
N LYS A 149 -10.62 9.39 9.43
CA LYS A 149 -11.58 8.29 9.22
C LYS A 149 -11.95 8.04 7.77
N LYS A 150 -11.63 8.99 6.86
CA LYS A 150 -11.95 8.95 5.43
C LYS A 150 -10.76 8.58 4.55
N ILE A 151 -9.61 8.30 5.15
CA ILE A 151 -8.38 7.93 4.47
C ILE A 151 -8.13 6.43 4.65
N LEU A 152 -7.75 5.75 3.57
CA LEU A 152 -7.39 4.34 3.56
C LEU A 152 -6.08 4.12 2.82
N GLU A 153 -5.08 3.56 3.50
CA GLU A 153 -3.86 3.09 2.84
C GLU A 153 -4.06 1.67 2.33
N LEU A 154 -3.68 1.46 1.07
CA LEU A 154 -3.64 0.17 0.38
C LEU A 154 -2.19 -0.27 0.23
N GLY A 155 -1.81 -1.34 0.92
CA GLY A 155 -0.44 -1.85 0.91
C GLY A 155 -0.36 -3.36 0.73
N ARG A 156 0.87 -3.85 0.54
CA ARG A 156 1.19 -5.28 0.46
C ARG A 156 0.33 -6.07 -0.54
N SER A 157 0.00 -5.46 -1.67
CA SER A 157 -0.75 -6.09 -2.76
C SER A 157 0.00 -7.29 -3.33
N CYS A 158 -0.61 -8.45 -3.29
CA CYS A 158 -0.01 -9.68 -3.82
C CYS A 158 -1.04 -10.56 -4.50
N VAL A 159 -0.65 -11.14 -5.67
CA VAL A 159 -1.39 -12.20 -6.37
C VAL A 159 -0.44 -13.33 -6.68
N HIS A 160 -0.83 -14.55 -6.31
CA HIS A 160 -0.07 -15.77 -6.59
C HIS A 160 0.21 -15.89 -8.09
N LYS A 161 1.41 -16.33 -8.47
CA LYS A 161 1.88 -16.36 -9.86
C LYS A 161 0.91 -17.04 -10.85
N ASP A 162 0.29 -18.13 -10.45
CA ASP A 162 -0.62 -18.92 -11.30
C ASP A 162 -2.01 -18.26 -11.47
N TYR A 163 -2.26 -17.12 -10.79
CA TYR A 163 -3.54 -16.41 -10.80
C TYR A 163 -3.42 -14.97 -11.34
N ARG A 164 -2.34 -14.63 -12.04
CA ARG A 164 -2.08 -13.26 -12.57
C ARG A 164 -2.76 -12.98 -13.91
N ASN A 165 -3.87 -13.62 -14.17
CA ASN A 165 -4.72 -13.37 -15.35
C ASN A 165 -5.70 -12.18 -15.17
N GLY A 166 -5.61 -11.44 -14.06
CA GLY A 166 -6.47 -10.30 -13.73
C GLY A 166 -7.67 -10.65 -12.86
N THR A 167 -8.12 -11.89 -12.82
CA THR A 167 -9.32 -12.31 -12.06
C THR A 167 -9.20 -11.99 -10.57
N ILE A 168 -8.13 -12.44 -9.91
CA ILE A 168 -7.95 -12.21 -8.48
C ILE A 168 -7.81 -10.71 -8.16
N MET A 169 -7.13 -9.95 -9.00
CA MET A 169 -7.02 -8.50 -8.82
C MET A 169 -8.38 -7.81 -8.93
N ASN A 170 -9.23 -8.20 -9.88
CA ASN A 170 -10.59 -7.67 -9.99
C ASN A 170 -11.44 -7.99 -8.75
N LEU A 171 -11.29 -9.20 -8.18
CA LEU A 171 -11.98 -9.58 -6.94
C LEU A 171 -11.50 -8.76 -5.74
N LEU A 172 -10.19 -8.50 -5.64
CA LEU A 172 -9.62 -7.63 -4.59
C LEU A 172 -10.16 -6.21 -4.72
N TRP A 173 -10.23 -5.65 -5.94
CA TRP A 173 -10.79 -4.32 -6.18
C TRP A 173 -12.28 -4.25 -5.86
N LYS A 174 -13.06 -5.30 -6.17
CA LYS A 174 -14.47 -5.37 -5.76
C LYS A 174 -14.61 -5.34 -4.23
N ALA A 175 -13.78 -6.07 -3.53
CA ALA A 175 -13.80 -6.07 -2.06
C ALA A 175 -13.30 -4.75 -1.46
N ILE A 176 -12.31 -4.10 -2.08
CA ILE A 176 -11.88 -2.73 -1.68
C ILE A 176 -13.04 -1.74 -1.86
N ALA A 177 -13.82 -1.85 -2.94
CA ALA A 177 -14.99 -1.02 -3.15
C ALA A 177 -16.06 -1.20 -2.06
N GLU A 178 -16.32 -2.44 -1.63
CA GLU A 178 -17.20 -2.70 -0.48
C GLU A 178 -16.63 -2.11 0.82
N TYR A 179 -15.32 -2.16 1.00
CA TYR A 179 -14.65 -1.54 2.15
C TYR A 179 -14.76 -0.01 2.14
N ILE A 180 -14.62 0.62 0.96
CA ILE A 180 -14.83 2.05 0.75
C ILE A 180 -16.26 2.45 1.15
N LYS A 181 -17.28 1.73 0.69
CA LYS A 181 -18.69 1.96 1.06
C LYS A 181 -18.89 1.81 2.57
N LEU A 182 -18.39 0.70 3.14
CA LEU A 182 -18.57 0.36 4.54
C LEU A 182 -18.07 1.44 5.50
N TYR A 183 -16.93 2.07 5.18
CA TYR A 183 -16.28 3.09 6.02
C TYR A 183 -16.40 4.51 5.46
N ASP A 184 -17.11 4.68 4.33
CA ASP A 184 -17.25 5.98 3.64
C ASP A 184 -15.88 6.64 3.37
N ILE A 185 -14.96 5.86 2.80
CA ILE A 185 -13.62 6.32 2.47
C ILE A 185 -13.66 7.32 1.32
N LYS A 186 -12.95 8.43 1.45
CA LYS A 186 -12.85 9.49 0.44
C LYS A 186 -11.51 9.49 -0.30
N VAL A 187 -10.45 9.00 0.36
CA VAL A 187 -9.11 8.97 -0.23
C VAL A 187 -8.47 7.61 -0.02
N LEU A 188 -7.97 7.04 -1.09
CA LEU A 188 -7.07 5.89 -1.08
C LEU A 188 -5.67 6.40 -1.32
N LEU A 189 -4.69 5.86 -0.61
CA LEU A 189 -3.27 6.13 -0.86
C LEU A 189 -2.42 4.87 -0.69
N GLY A 190 -1.21 4.89 -1.18
CA GLY A 190 -0.25 3.80 -0.97
C GLY A 190 0.89 3.80 -1.96
N CYS A 191 1.95 3.06 -1.64
CA CYS A 191 3.12 2.94 -2.50
C CYS A 191 2.84 1.98 -3.66
N ALA A 192 3.07 2.45 -4.88
CA ALA A 192 3.06 1.67 -6.10
C ALA A 192 4.47 1.64 -6.70
N ILE A 193 4.94 0.46 -7.13
CA ILE A 193 6.35 0.20 -7.32
C ILE A 193 6.72 -0.06 -8.78
N PHE A 194 7.93 0.40 -9.15
CA PHE A 194 8.72 -0.14 -10.24
C PHE A 194 9.77 -1.09 -9.67
N GLN A 195 10.02 -2.20 -10.35
CA GLN A 195 11.05 -3.15 -9.93
C GLN A 195 12.44 -2.63 -10.31
N GLY A 196 13.39 -2.71 -9.37
CA GLY A 196 14.76 -2.21 -9.51
C GLY A 196 14.95 -0.79 -9.00
N THR A 197 16.21 -0.38 -8.83
CA THR A 197 16.61 0.91 -8.24
C THR A 197 17.29 1.85 -9.21
N ASN A 198 17.37 1.47 -10.51
CA ASN A 198 18.01 2.29 -11.53
C ASN A 198 17.01 3.31 -12.12
N VAL A 199 17.04 4.53 -11.59
CA VAL A 199 16.15 5.64 -12.00
C VAL A 199 16.30 6.00 -13.47
N GLN A 200 17.53 5.94 -14.03
CA GLN A 200 17.79 6.34 -15.42
C GLN A 200 17.06 5.43 -16.41
N LYS A 201 16.93 4.15 -16.10
CA LYS A 201 16.18 3.19 -16.94
C LYS A 201 14.68 3.48 -16.96
N LEU A 202 14.15 4.20 -15.98
CA LEU A 202 12.74 4.53 -15.84
C LEU A 202 12.45 6.01 -16.12
N SER A 203 13.42 6.75 -16.63
CA SER A 203 13.31 8.20 -16.85
C SER A 203 12.10 8.59 -17.69
N LYS A 204 11.77 7.82 -18.72
CA LYS A 204 10.61 8.04 -19.59
C LYS A 204 9.30 7.85 -18.85
N GLU A 205 9.16 6.72 -18.15
CA GLU A 205 7.97 6.36 -17.38
C GLU A 205 7.72 7.37 -16.25
N LEU A 206 8.77 7.72 -15.50
CA LEU A 206 8.70 8.68 -14.41
C LEU A 206 8.33 10.08 -14.92
N SER A 207 8.99 10.57 -15.98
CA SER A 207 8.64 11.87 -16.60
C SER A 207 7.21 11.89 -17.15
N TYR A 208 6.78 10.80 -17.78
CA TYR A 208 5.41 10.65 -18.27
C TYR A 208 4.38 10.72 -17.14
N LEU A 209 4.61 10.02 -16.03
CA LEU A 209 3.74 10.04 -14.86
C LEU A 209 3.66 11.43 -14.25
N ARG A 210 4.79 12.09 -14.02
CA ARG A 210 4.82 13.46 -13.51
C ARG A 210 4.03 14.42 -14.40
N SER A 211 4.21 14.34 -15.71
CA SER A 211 3.59 15.31 -16.63
C SER A 211 2.09 15.11 -16.82
N ASN A 212 1.56 13.89 -16.61
CA ASN A 212 0.17 13.58 -16.95
C ASN A 212 -0.69 13.22 -15.73
N PHE A 213 -0.07 12.86 -14.60
CA PHE A 213 -0.76 12.31 -13.43
C PHE A 213 -0.33 12.92 -12.10
N SER A 214 0.27 14.13 -12.10
CA SER A 214 0.61 14.82 -10.85
C SER A 214 -0.63 15.10 -10.00
N LEU A 215 -0.44 15.06 -8.68
CA LEU A 215 -1.43 15.50 -7.72
C LEU A 215 -1.63 17.02 -7.83
N PRO A 216 -2.84 17.54 -7.57
CA PRO A 216 -3.06 18.97 -7.36
C PRO A 216 -2.35 19.45 -6.08
N ASP A 217 -2.03 20.74 -6.02
CA ASP A 217 -1.19 21.31 -4.96
C ASP A 217 -1.81 21.13 -3.56
N GLU A 218 -3.14 21.18 -3.45
CA GLU A 218 -3.87 21.09 -2.18
C GLU A 218 -3.71 19.73 -1.48
N ILE A 219 -3.46 18.69 -2.25
CA ILE A 219 -3.23 17.32 -1.76
C ILE A 219 -1.88 16.75 -2.24
N SER A 220 -0.94 17.65 -2.57
CA SER A 220 0.38 17.24 -3.04
C SER A 220 1.11 16.39 -2.01
N VAL A 221 1.79 15.38 -2.51
CA VAL A 221 2.61 14.45 -1.73
C VAL A 221 4.03 14.50 -2.26
N LYS A 222 5.00 14.76 -1.38
CA LYS A 222 6.41 14.84 -1.74
C LYS A 222 7.18 13.66 -1.15
N SER A 223 8.20 13.19 -1.85
CA SER A 223 9.13 12.23 -1.28
C SER A 223 9.90 12.87 -0.11
N LEU A 224 10.13 12.11 0.98
CA LEU A 224 10.94 12.55 2.12
C LEU A 224 12.43 12.66 1.78
N VAL A 225 12.89 11.99 0.74
CA VAL A 225 14.23 12.14 0.21
C VAL A 225 14.19 13.06 -1.01
N ASN A 226 15.25 13.86 -1.18
CA ASN A 226 15.35 14.78 -2.32
C ASN A 226 15.57 13.98 -3.61
N SER A 227 14.49 13.53 -4.24
CA SER A 227 14.48 12.75 -5.47
C SER A 227 13.73 13.52 -6.53
N ASN A 228 14.47 14.30 -7.33
CA ASN A 228 13.89 14.96 -8.48
C ASN A 228 13.65 13.95 -9.60
N TYR A 229 12.48 14.02 -10.23
CA TYR A 229 12.22 13.28 -11.45
C TYR A 229 13.29 13.63 -12.50
N PRO A 230 13.86 12.62 -13.17
CA PRO A 230 14.80 12.90 -14.26
C PRO A 230 14.10 13.76 -15.30
N VAL A 231 14.76 14.88 -15.69
CA VAL A 231 14.25 15.74 -16.75
C VAL A 231 14.42 14.97 -18.06
N TYR A 232 13.33 14.47 -18.59
CA TYR A 232 13.31 13.89 -19.92
C TYR A 232 12.90 14.98 -20.93
N ASN A 233 13.80 15.31 -21.85
CA ASN A 233 13.53 16.32 -22.88
C ASN A 233 12.44 15.79 -23.84
N ARG A 234 11.24 16.40 -23.81
CA ARG A 234 10.10 16.01 -24.65
C ARG A 234 10.41 16.08 -26.16
N ASN A 235 11.35 16.92 -26.56
CA ASN A 235 11.74 17.08 -27.97
C ASN A 235 12.38 15.81 -28.57
N ASN A 236 12.77 14.84 -27.71
CA ASN A 236 13.31 13.53 -28.13
C ASN A 236 12.28 12.38 -28.05
N LEU A 237 10.99 12.68 -27.76
CA LEU A 237 9.96 11.67 -27.69
C LEU A 237 9.41 11.31 -29.08
N ASN A 238 10.09 10.43 -29.79
CA ASN A 238 9.49 9.65 -30.89
C ASN A 238 8.48 8.59 -30.38
N GLU A 239 8.29 8.48 -29.05
CA GLU A 239 7.42 7.49 -28.43
C GLU A 239 6.12 8.14 -27.94
N SER A 240 4.97 7.67 -28.43
CA SER A 240 3.67 8.17 -28.01
C SER A 240 3.42 7.86 -26.53
N GLY A 241 2.73 8.77 -25.81
CA GLY A 241 2.36 8.55 -24.40
C GLY A 241 1.62 7.23 -24.16
N LEU A 242 0.85 6.75 -25.14
CA LEU A 242 0.19 5.44 -25.07
C LEU A 242 1.20 4.28 -24.99
N ARG A 243 2.31 4.33 -25.72
CA ARG A 243 3.35 3.30 -25.66
C ARG A 243 4.03 3.27 -24.31
N ILE A 244 4.30 4.44 -23.72
CA ILE A 244 4.85 4.54 -22.35
C ILE A 244 3.85 3.98 -21.34
N PHE A 245 2.58 4.38 -21.44
CA PHE A 245 1.51 3.89 -20.53
C PHE A 245 1.40 2.35 -20.55
N VAL A 246 1.50 1.73 -21.74
CA VAL A 246 1.44 0.26 -21.85
C VAL A 246 2.57 -0.44 -21.12
N LYS A 247 3.76 0.18 -21.04
CA LYS A 247 4.94 -0.37 -20.34
C LYS A 247 4.87 -0.23 -18.80
N LEU A 248 4.00 0.64 -18.26
CA LEU A 248 3.87 0.82 -16.83
C LEU A 248 3.50 -0.50 -16.12
N PRO A 249 3.94 -0.71 -14.88
CA PRO A 249 3.53 -1.84 -14.07
C PRO A 249 2.01 -1.99 -14.00
N PRO A 250 1.47 -3.23 -14.01
CA PRO A 250 0.01 -3.45 -14.03
C PRO A 250 -0.73 -2.75 -12.88
N LEU A 251 -0.14 -2.72 -11.68
CA LEU A 251 -0.75 -2.08 -10.52
C LEU A 251 -0.84 -0.56 -10.69
N ILE A 252 0.24 0.09 -11.15
CA ILE A 252 0.25 1.53 -11.45
C ILE A 252 -0.82 1.84 -12.50
N LYS A 253 -0.85 1.09 -13.61
CA LYS A 253 -1.91 1.24 -14.63
C LYS A 253 -3.32 1.10 -14.06
N GLY A 254 -3.50 0.17 -13.14
CA GLY A 254 -4.77 -0.05 -12.45
C GLY A 254 -5.22 1.20 -11.70
N TYR A 255 -4.35 1.77 -10.88
CA TYR A 255 -4.64 3.00 -10.14
C TYR A 255 -4.91 4.20 -11.06
N LEU A 256 -4.08 4.42 -12.07
CA LEU A 256 -4.27 5.54 -13.00
C LEU A 256 -5.60 5.45 -13.76
N ARG A 257 -6.03 4.24 -14.14
CA ARG A 257 -7.32 4.02 -14.81
C ARG A 257 -8.53 4.35 -13.94
N VAL A 258 -8.41 4.21 -12.64
CA VAL A 258 -9.49 4.59 -11.71
C VAL A 258 -9.39 6.05 -11.25
N GLY A 259 -8.56 6.87 -11.88
CA GLY A 259 -8.39 8.29 -11.57
C GLY A 259 -7.27 8.59 -10.58
N GLY A 260 -6.39 7.62 -10.35
CA GLY A 260 -5.22 7.79 -9.49
C GLY A 260 -4.21 8.79 -10.03
N ARG A 261 -3.56 9.49 -9.13
CA ARG A 261 -2.49 10.45 -9.39
C ARG A 261 -1.27 10.11 -8.55
N VAL A 262 -0.10 10.62 -8.92
CA VAL A 262 1.18 10.25 -8.31
C VAL A 262 1.81 11.41 -7.55
N SER A 263 2.63 11.08 -6.56
CA SER A 263 3.45 12.01 -5.77
C SER A 263 4.38 12.86 -6.62
N ASP A 264 4.80 14.00 -6.09
CA ASP A 264 5.97 14.73 -6.55
C ASP A 264 7.22 14.10 -5.94
N GLY A 265 8.06 13.51 -6.81
CA GLY A 265 9.20 12.69 -6.40
C GLY A 265 8.86 11.21 -6.21
N PHE A 266 9.91 10.44 -6.01
CA PHE A 266 9.88 8.99 -5.80
C PHE A 266 10.81 8.63 -4.63
N PHE A 267 10.63 7.44 -4.09
CA PHE A 267 11.50 6.87 -3.06
C PHE A 267 12.23 5.64 -3.62
N ILE A 268 13.51 5.48 -3.29
CA ILE A 268 14.28 4.28 -3.67
C ILE A 268 14.34 3.36 -2.46
N ASP A 269 13.59 2.26 -2.51
CA ASP A 269 13.64 1.22 -1.48
C ASP A 269 14.68 0.17 -1.83
N TYR A 270 15.85 0.28 -1.20
CA TYR A 270 16.95 -0.68 -1.40
C TYR A 270 16.69 -2.05 -0.75
N ASP A 271 15.75 -2.14 0.19
CA ASP A 271 15.41 -3.40 0.84
C ASP A 271 14.43 -4.21 0.01
N PHE A 272 13.46 -3.55 -0.61
CA PHE A 272 12.56 -4.19 -1.57
C PHE A 272 13.09 -4.19 -3.00
N ASN A 273 14.21 -3.49 -3.26
CA ASN A 273 14.78 -3.30 -4.61
C ASN A 273 13.76 -2.72 -5.58
N THR A 274 13.18 -1.56 -5.20
CA THR A 274 12.11 -0.88 -5.94
C THR A 274 12.34 0.62 -6.00
N ILE A 275 11.66 1.26 -6.96
CA ILE A 275 11.39 2.69 -6.98
C ILE A 275 9.90 2.86 -6.71
N ASP A 276 9.58 3.56 -5.64
CA ASP A 276 8.25 3.70 -5.10
C ASP A 276 7.67 5.08 -5.43
N LEU A 277 6.40 5.11 -5.81
CA LEU A 277 5.60 6.32 -5.97
C LEU A 277 4.43 6.24 -5.00
N CYS A 278 4.13 7.33 -4.31
CA CYS A 278 2.84 7.42 -3.64
C CYS A 278 1.76 7.65 -4.69
N VAL A 279 0.78 6.75 -4.76
CA VAL A 279 -0.42 6.92 -5.58
C VAL A 279 -1.57 7.31 -4.67
N VAL A 280 -2.32 8.32 -5.09
CA VAL A 280 -3.52 8.82 -4.39
C VAL A 280 -4.72 8.74 -5.31
N VAL A 281 -5.84 8.23 -4.80
CA VAL A 281 -7.12 8.16 -5.51
C VAL A 281 -8.19 8.83 -4.65
N GLN A 282 -8.76 9.93 -5.12
CA GLN A 282 -9.96 10.54 -4.55
C GLN A 282 -11.17 9.74 -5.05
N THR A 283 -11.97 9.19 -4.14
CA THR A 283 -13.07 8.27 -4.53
C THR A 283 -14.18 8.97 -5.33
N GLU A 284 -14.35 10.27 -5.14
CA GLU A 284 -15.26 11.10 -5.94
C GLU A 284 -14.86 11.22 -7.41
N ASN A 285 -13.55 11.19 -7.69
CA ASN A 285 -12.96 11.32 -9.02
C ASN A 285 -12.81 9.97 -9.75
N ILE A 286 -13.23 8.86 -9.15
CA ILE A 286 -13.23 7.56 -9.83
C ILE A 286 -14.18 7.63 -11.03
N ASP A 287 -13.67 7.25 -12.21
CA ASP A 287 -14.42 7.20 -13.45
C ASP A 287 -15.72 6.40 -13.29
N LYS A 288 -16.84 6.91 -13.89
CA LYS A 288 -18.17 6.28 -13.83
C LYS A 288 -18.16 4.81 -14.23
N LYS A 289 -17.35 4.45 -15.24
CA LYS A 289 -17.18 3.06 -15.70
C LYS A 289 -16.68 2.14 -14.58
N TYR A 290 -15.74 2.62 -13.76
CA TYR A 290 -15.19 1.86 -12.64
C TYR A 290 -16.08 1.94 -11.40
N LYS A 291 -16.78 3.07 -11.18
CA LYS A 291 -17.85 3.16 -10.17
C LYS A 291 -18.90 2.09 -10.43
N ASN A 292 -19.41 1.99 -11.66
CA ASN A 292 -20.41 0.98 -12.05
C ASN A 292 -19.87 -0.44 -11.95
N LYS A 293 -18.59 -0.67 -12.24
CA LYS A 293 -17.99 -2.01 -12.18
C LYS A 293 -17.73 -2.50 -10.75
N PHE A 294 -17.39 -1.61 -9.82
CA PHE A 294 -16.89 -1.98 -8.50
C PHE A 294 -17.72 -1.42 -7.35
N LEU A 295 -18.44 -0.30 -7.54
CA LEU A 295 -19.18 0.38 -6.48
C LEU A 295 -20.71 0.26 -6.61
N ASN A 296 -21.22 -0.24 -7.69
CA ASN A 296 -22.62 -0.67 -7.85
C ASN A 296 -22.67 -2.19 -7.76
#